data_54d4f18710e0b0743c495d3c3ae2efea
#
_entry.id   54d4f18710e0b0743c495d3c3ae2efea
#
_cell.length_a   1.000
_cell.length_b   1.000
_cell.length_c   1.000
_cell.angle_alpha   90.00
_cell.angle_beta   90.00
_cell.angle_gamma   90.00
#
_symmetry.space_group_name_H-M   'P 1'
#
loop_
_entity.id
_entity.type
_entity.pdbx_description
1 polymer ?
#
loop_
_entity_poly.entity_id
_entity_poly.type
_entity_poly.pdbx_seq_one_letter_code
_entity_poly.pdbx_strand_id
1 'polypeptide(L)'
;VQRDLMLAELRQLQHVLTSTDMAVIFSPGQNEIQQMAALGLDIEPHRKRMNESQPGLDEKFKDPNDPLRLAFVCAMWLTGFDAPSCSSVYLDKPMRNHSLMQTIARANRVFPGKHSGVIVDYANVFASLEQALAIYGAGKGGKSPVKDKQMLVDELRRAVTAAKDFCAGRGVALDAIESVPAGSFDALQRIQDAVDVLIAPEAQRREF
;
A
#
# COMPACT_ATOMS: atom_id res chain seq x y z
N VAL A 1 18.85 14.02 41.98
CA VAL A 1 18.25 12.73 41.56
C VAL A 1 17.30 12.92 40.37
N GLN A 2 16.18 13.66 40.52
CA GLN A 2 15.20 13.82 39.43
C GLN A 2 15.75 14.57 38.19
N ARG A 3 16.54 15.64 38.40
CA ARG A 3 17.23 16.38 37.37
C ARG A 3 18.25 15.52 36.61
N ASP A 4 18.97 14.69 37.34
CA ASP A 4 20.02 13.84 36.74
C ASP A 4 19.40 12.71 35.89
N LEU A 5 18.27 12.15 36.34
CA LEU A 5 17.49 11.19 35.57
C LEU A 5 16.96 11.82 34.27
N MET A 6 16.37 13.02 34.35
CA MET A 6 15.89 13.73 33.17
C MET A 6 17.01 14.07 32.18
N LEU A 7 18.18 14.47 32.68
CA LEU A 7 19.35 14.71 31.83
C LEU A 7 19.88 13.44 31.15
N ALA A 8 19.84 12.31 31.85
CA ALA A 8 20.22 11.01 31.28
C ALA A 8 19.25 10.59 30.17
N GLU A 9 17.93 10.75 30.38
CA GLU A 9 16.92 10.50 29.35
C GLU A 9 17.08 11.40 28.13
N LEU A 10 17.32 12.69 28.32
CA LEU A 10 17.55 13.63 27.22
C LEU A 10 18.80 13.28 26.41
N ARG A 11 19.88 12.87 27.06
CA ARG A 11 21.11 12.39 26.40
C ARG A 11 20.87 11.12 25.61
N GLN A 12 20.08 10.20 26.16
CA GLN A 12 19.69 8.98 25.45
C GLN A 12 18.85 9.27 24.22
N LEU A 13 17.84 10.16 24.33
CA LEU A 13 17.05 10.62 23.20
C LEU A 13 17.90 11.31 22.13
N GLN A 14 18.79 12.20 22.55
CA GLN A 14 19.74 12.86 21.63
C GLN A 14 20.59 11.83 20.89
N HIS A 15 21.14 10.84 21.61
CA HIS A 15 21.92 9.76 20.99
C HIS A 15 21.11 8.97 19.98
N VAL A 16 19.89 8.57 20.30
CA VAL A 16 18.99 7.87 19.38
C VAL A 16 18.73 8.70 18.14
N LEU A 17 18.40 9.98 18.29
CA LEU A 17 18.11 10.87 17.16
C LEU A 17 19.33 11.09 16.26
N THR A 18 20.51 11.30 16.84
CA THR A 18 21.75 11.55 16.08
C THR A 18 22.31 10.29 15.42
N SER A 19 22.07 9.11 16.01
CA SER A 19 22.49 7.82 15.46
C SER A 19 21.49 7.20 14.48
N THR A 20 20.25 7.72 14.39
CA THR A 20 19.24 7.19 13.49
C THR A 20 19.60 7.48 12.05
N ASP A 21 19.77 6.43 11.29
CA ASP A 21 19.96 6.48 9.85
C ASP A 21 18.61 6.35 9.12
N MET A 22 18.51 7.01 7.96
CA MET A 22 17.29 7.11 7.15
C MET A 22 17.60 6.77 5.71
N ALA A 23 16.68 6.06 5.04
CA ALA A 23 16.80 5.72 3.63
C ALA A 23 15.54 6.03 2.85
N VAL A 24 15.67 6.39 1.59
CA VAL A 24 14.59 6.53 0.63
C VAL A 24 14.59 5.33 -0.30
N ILE A 25 13.44 4.66 -0.44
CA ILE A 25 13.28 3.42 -1.18
C ILE A 25 12.18 3.63 -2.23
N PHE A 26 12.55 3.58 -3.49
CA PHE A 26 11.63 3.84 -4.60
C PHE A 26 11.97 3.04 -5.85
N SER A 27 10.93 2.70 -6.64
CA SER A 27 11.13 1.98 -7.90
C SER A 27 11.79 2.87 -8.94
N PRO A 28 12.65 2.32 -9.82
CA PRO A 28 13.21 3.09 -10.92
C PRO A 28 12.08 3.56 -11.85
N GLY A 29 12.12 4.83 -12.21
CA GLY A 29 11.22 5.46 -13.17
C GLY A 29 11.94 5.90 -14.44
N GLN A 30 11.19 6.01 -15.53
CA GLN A 30 11.74 6.54 -16.78
C GLN A 30 11.94 8.06 -16.62
N ASN A 31 13.15 8.56 -16.94
CA ASN A 31 13.50 9.98 -16.82
C ASN A 31 13.38 10.59 -15.41
N GLU A 32 13.40 9.76 -14.36
CA GLU A 32 13.21 10.20 -12.98
C GLU A 32 14.21 11.28 -12.53
N ILE A 33 15.48 11.14 -12.93
CA ILE A 33 16.55 12.10 -12.56
C ILE A 33 16.20 13.49 -13.10
N GLN A 34 15.82 13.57 -14.39
CA GLN A 34 15.47 14.85 -15.00
C GLN A 34 14.21 15.47 -14.38
N GLN A 35 13.19 14.63 -14.10
CA GLN A 35 11.95 15.09 -13.47
C GLN A 35 12.19 15.62 -12.06
N MET A 36 13.01 14.95 -11.27
CA MET A 36 13.34 15.39 -9.92
C MET A 36 14.24 16.62 -9.92
N ALA A 37 15.22 16.67 -10.84
CA ALA A 37 16.06 17.86 -11.01
C ALA A 37 15.24 19.11 -11.39
N ALA A 38 14.19 18.95 -12.21
CA ALA A 38 13.27 20.05 -12.54
C ALA A 38 12.50 20.56 -11.31
N LEU A 39 12.35 19.75 -10.26
CA LEU A 39 11.76 20.12 -8.97
C LEU A 39 12.83 20.60 -7.95
N GLY A 40 14.09 20.71 -8.36
CA GLY A 40 15.20 21.09 -7.48
C GLY A 40 15.65 19.97 -6.53
N LEU A 41 15.30 18.72 -6.83
CA LEU A 41 15.62 17.54 -6.01
C LEU A 41 16.67 16.69 -6.70
N ASP A 42 17.67 16.25 -5.93
CA ASP A 42 18.70 15.31 -6.36
C ASP A 42 18.41 13.91 -5.79
N ILE A 43 18.04 12.96 -6.65
CA ILE A 43 17.76 11.58 -6.28
C ILE A 43 18.92 10.61 -6.51
N GLU A 44 20.00 11.04 -7.19
CA GLU A 44 21.13 10.17 -7.54
C GLU A 44 21.80 9.56 -6.29
N PRO A 45 22.09 10.32 -5.20
CA PRO A 45 22.68 9.74 -3.99
C PRO A 45 21.82 8.64 -3.37
N HIS A 46 20.49 8.81 -3.38
CA HIS A 46 19.57 7.81 -2.87
C HIS A 46 19.54 6.56 -3.75
N ARG A 47 19.55 6.73 -5.07
CA ARG A 47 19.61 5.64 -6.02
C ARG A 47 20.93 4.86 -5.89
N LYS A 48 22.04 5.55 -5.82
CA LYS A 48 23.35 4.95 -5.59
C LYS A 48 23.37 4.13 -4.30
N ARG A 49 22.86 4.70 -3.22
CA ARG A 49 22.80 4.03 -1.93
C ARG A 49 21.94 2.77 -1.98
N MET A 50 20.78 2.78 -2.66
CA MET A 50 19.94 1.61 -2.84
C MET A 50 20.66 0.47 -3.57
N ASN A 51 21.48 0.79 -4.56
CA ASN A 51 22.13 -0.20 -5.41
C ASN A 51 23.45 -0.72 -4.82
N GLU A 52 24.17 0.12 -4.09
CA GLU A 52 25.56 -0.15 -3.66
C GLU A 52 25.68 -0.50 -2.17
N SER A 53 24.60 -0.34 -1.36
CA SER A 53 24.66 -0.66 0.07
C SER A 53 24.94 -2.14 0.31
N GLN A 54 25.94 -2.41 1.17
CA GLN A 54 26.25 -3.77 1.62
C GLN A 54 26.40 -3.81 3.14
N PRO A 55 25.63 -4.64 3.85
CA PRO A 55 24.49 -5.41 3.32
C PRO A 55 23.41 -4.50 2.70
N GLY A 56 22.46 -5.07 1.97
CA GLY A 56 21.39 -4.34 1.33
C GLY A 56 20.54 -3.55 2.34
N LEU A 57 19.88 -2.46 1.88
CA LEU A 57 19.06 -1.63 2.78
C LEU A 57 17.91 -2.41 3.41
N ASP A 58 17.42 -3.44 2.74
CA ASP A 58 16.39 -4.32 3.25
C ASP A 58 16.88 -5.20 4.40
N GLU A 59 18.12 -5.69 4.33
CA GLU A 59 18.77 -6.45 5.41
C GLU A 59 19.09 -5.54 6.60
N LYS A 60 19.64 -4.36 6.34
CA LYS A 60 19.90 -3.35 7.38
C LYS A 60 18.64 -2.97 8.14
N PHE A 61 17.54 -2.73 7.44
CA PHE A 61 16.27 -2.35 8.07
C PHE A 61 15.65 -3.47 8.92
N LYS A 62 15.96 -4.73 8.62
CA LYS A 62 15.52 -5.89 9.41
C LYS A 62 16.37 -6.11 10.66
N ASP A 63 17.62 -5.67 10.66
CA ASP A 63 18.52 -5.82 11.81
C ASP A 63 18.20 -4.78 12.89
N PRO A 64 17.73 -5.19 14.08
CA PRO A 64 17.44 -4.27 15.16
C PRO A 64 18.67 -3.50 15.70
N ASN A 65 19.88 -3.97 15.40
CA ASN A 65 21.12 -3.32 15.82
C ASN A 65 21.65 -2.33 14.78
N ASP A 66 21.17 -2.36 13.55
CA ASP A 66 21.56 -1.40 12.52
C ASP A 66 20.94 -0.03 12.81
N PRO A 67 21.67 1.07 12.57
CA PRO A 67 21.16 2.43 12.74
C PRO A 67 20.05 2.81 11.76
N LEU A 68 19.85 2.07 10.67
CA LEU A 68 18.78 2.31 9.71
C LEU A 68 17.41 1.96 10.32
N ARG A 69 16.75 2.99 10.87
CA ARG A 69 15.46 2.85 11.58
C ARG A 69 14.30 3.51 10.88
N LEU A 70 14.57 4.35 9.89
CA LEU A 70 13.53 5.08 9.17
C LEU A 70 13.67 4.85 7.66
N ALA A 71 12.63 4.31 7.03
CA ALA A 71 12.58 4.10 5.59
C ALA A 71 11.40 4.86 4.97
N PHE A 72 11.70 5.77 4.03
CA PHE A 72 10.69 6.42 3.21
C PHE A 72 10.46 5.58 1.96
N VAL A 73 9.28 5.00 1.84
CA VAL A 73 8.99 4.04 0.77
C VAL A 73 7.94 4.56 -0.19
N CYS A 74 8.19 4.37 -1.48
CA CYS A 74 7.21 4.63 -2.52
C CYS A 74 6.94 3.34 -3.30
N ALA A 75 5.84 2.67 -2.97
CA ALA A 75 5.37 1.38 -3.49
C ALA A 75 6.28 0.16 -3.18
N MET A 76 7.61 0.31 -3.28
CA MET A 76 8.54 -0.76 -2.88
C MET A 76 8.41 -1.11 -1.40
N TRP A 77 8.71 -2.34 -1.04
CA TRP A 77 8.59 -2.90 0.31
C TRP A 77 7.16 -2.99 0.87
N LEU A 78 6.16 -2.44 0.20
CA LEU A 78 4.77 -2.61 0.62
C LEU A 78 4.28 -4.03 0.37
N THR A 79 4.83 -4.69 -0.66
CA THR A 79 4.55 -6.10 -0.98
C THR A 79 5.84 -6.91 -0.95
N GLY A 80 5.77 -8.16 -0.52
CA GLY A 80 6.90 -9.09 -0.55
C GLY A 80 8.03 -8.85 0.46
N PHE A 81 8.05 -7.74 1.17
CA PHE A 81 9.07 -7.42 2.18
C PHE A 81 8.58 -7.76 3.59
N ASP A 82 9.40 -8.41 4.38
CA ASP A 82 9.08 -8.77 5.76
C ASP A 82 10.11 -8.18 6.73
N ALA A 83 9.65 -7.30 7.62
CA ALA A 83 10.43 -6.68 8.69
C ALA A 83 9.62 -6.74 10.00
N PRO A 84 9.71 -7.82 10.77
CA PRO A 84 8.95 -7.98 12.01
C PRO A 84 9.27 -6.91 13.05
N SER A 85 10.50 -6.36 13.05
CA SER A 85 10.94 -5.26 13.91
C SER A 85 10.23 -3.93 13.62
N CYS A 86 9.67 -3.73 12.42
CA CYS A 86 8.93 -2.52 12.05
C CYS A 86 7.74 -2.30 12.99
N SER A 87 7.83 -1.27 13.83
CA SER A 87 6.82 -0.97 14.85
C SER A 87 5.78 0.06 14.40
N SER A 88 6.14 0.95 13.50
CA SER A 88 5.29 2.07 13.12
C SER A 88 5.26 2.27 11.61
N VAL A 89 4.09 2.60 11.08
CA VAL A 89 3.90 2.97 9.68
C VAL A 89 3.19 4.30 9.61
N TYR A 90 3.75 5.23 8.85
CA TYR A 90 3.19 6.55 8.58
C TYR A 90 2.63 6.58 7.17
N LEU A 91 1.32 6.79 7.05
CA LEU A 91 0.60 6.82 5.78
C LEU A 91 0.50 8.26 5.30
N ASP A 92 1.32 8.63 4.33
CA ASP A 92 1.35 9.97 3.71
C ASP A 92 0.61 10.01 2.36
N LYS A 93 0.21 8.85 1.83
CA LYS A 93 -0.54 8.74 0.58
C LYS A 93 -1.85 7.99 0.79
N PRO A 94 -2.93 8.38 0.10
CA PRO A 94 -4.15 7.62 0.09
C PRO A 94 -3.91 6.19 -0.39
N MET A 95 -4.31 5.23 0.43
CA MET A 95 -4.22 3.80 0.12
C MET A 95 -5.62 3.18 0.23
N ARG A 96 -5.89 2.17 -0.57
CA ARG A 96 -7.21 1.53 -0.62
C ARG A 96 -7.10 0.02 -0.48
N ASN A 97 -8.12 -0.57 0.13
CA ASN A 97 -8.37 -2.01 0.13
C ASN A 97 -7.14 -2.85 0.49
N HIS A 98 -6.75 -3.73 -0.42
CA HIS A 98 -5.70 -4.72 -0.22
C HIS A 98 -4.34 -4.11 0.12
N SER A 99 -3.96 -3.01 -0.55
CA SER A 99 -2.68 -2.33 -0.29
C SER A 99 -2.62 -1.76 1.11
N LEU A 100 -3.72 -1.16 1.60
CA LEU A 100 -3.82 -0.65 2.96
C LEU A 100 -3.68 -1.79 3.99
N MET A 101 -4.39 -2.90 3.79
CA MET A 101 -4.32 -4.05 4.69
C MET A 101 -2.93 -4.68 4.72
N GLN A 102 -2.26 -4.79 3.57
CA GLN A 102 -0.88 -5.28 3.52
C GLN A 102 0.08 -4.36 4.27
N THR A 103 -0.09 -3.05 4.16
CA THR A 103 0.72 -2.06 4.86
C THR A 103 0.52 -2.13 6.38
N ILE A 104 -0.73 -2.22 6.83
CA ILE A 104 -1.07 -2.41 8.26
C ILE A 104 -0.44 -3.69 8.80
N ALA A 105 -0.52 -4.78 8.05
CA ALA A 105 0.04 -6.07 8.43
C ALA A 105 1.57 -6.01 8.63
N ARG A 106 2.29 -5.06 8.00
CA ARG A 106 3.73 -4.85 8.21
C ARG A 106 4.04 -4.41 9.65
N ALA A 107 3.30 -3.43 10.15
CA ALA A 107 3.47 -2.99 11.52
C ALA A 107 2.95 -4.01 12.55
N ASN A 108 2.06 -4.91 12.17
CA ASN A 108 1.38 -5.82 13.09
C ASN A 108 2.02 -7.22 13.18
N ARG A 109 3.33 -7.33 12.94
CA ARG A 109 4.11 -8.56 13.12
C ARG A 109 4.54 -8.72 14.56
N VAL A 110 4.61 -9.96 15.02
CA VAL A 110 5.13 -10.30 16.33
C VAL A 110 6.66 -10.17 16.32
N PHE A 111 7.19 -9.46 17.31
CA PHE A 111 8.62 -9.28 17.51
C PHE A 111 8.94 -9.11 19.01
N PRO A 112 10.07 -9.60 19.53
CA PRO A 112 10.44 -9.44 20.94
C PRO A 112 10.44 -7.97 21.36
N GLY A 113 9.80 -7.66 22.50
CA GLY A 113 9.67 -6.29 23.00
C GLY A 113 8.65 -5.40 22.31
N LYS A 114 7.93 -5.91 21.29
CA LYS A 114 6.90 -5.18 20.55
C LYS A 114 5.51 -5.68 20.98
N HIS A 115 4.70 -4.77 21.52
CA HIS A 115 3.34 -5.11 21.98
C HIS A 115 2.28 -4.92 20.91
N SER A 116 2.44 -3.93 20.02
CA SER A 116 1.49 -3.61 18.95
C SER A 116 2.19 -2.85 17.80
N GLY A 117 1.59 -2.88 16.63
CA GLY A 117 1.94 -1.97 15.55
C GLY A 117 1.20 -0.63 15.70
N VAL A 118 1.86 0.46 15.35
CA VAL A 118 1.29 1.80 15.33
C VAL A 118 1.11 2.26 13.89
N ILE A 119 -0.09 2.74 13.57
CA ILE A 119 -0.36 3.37 12.27
C ILE A 119 -0.68 4.83 12.51
N VAL A 120 0.07 5.70 11.84
CA VAL A 120 -0.16 7.14 11.84
C VAL A 120 -0.65 7.52 10.44
N ASP A 121 -1.82 8.11 10.38
CA ASP A 121 -2.50 8.42 9.12
C ASP A 121 -2.53 9.93 8.86
N TYR A 122 -1.72 10.38 7.88
CA TYR A 122 -1.74 11.75 7.38
C TYR A 122 -2.58 11.90 6.09
N ALA A 123 -2.95 10.78 5.47
CA ALA A 123 -3.66 10.76 4.20
C ALA A 123 -5.18 10.67 4.35
N ASN A 124 -5.69 10.71 5.61
CA ASN A 124 -7.11 10.61 5.95
C ASN A 124 -7.79 9.35 5.37
N VAL A 125 -7.11 8.20 5.49
CA VAL A 125 -7.62 6.89 5.03
C VAL A 125 -8.44 6.16 6.09
N PHE A 126 -8.69 6.79 7.26
CA PHE A 126 -9.41 6.16 8.38
C PHE A 126 -10.76 5.58 8.01
N ALA A 127 -11.54 6.27 7.19
CA ALA A 127 -12.83 5.76 6.75
C ALA A 127 -12.68 4.44 5.96
N SER A 128 -11.67 4.37 5.09
CA SER A 128 -11.33 3.14 4.36
C SER A 128 -10.73 2.08 5.27
N LEU A 129 -10.03 2.50 6.33
CA LEU A 129 -9.45 1.63 7.35
C LEU A 129 -10.54 0.99 8.21
N GLU A 130 -11.53 1.75 8.68
CA GLU A 130 -12.66 1.22 9.44
C GLU A 130 -13.43 0.18 8.65
N GLN A 131 -13.69 0.44 7.37
CA GLN A 131 -14.30 -0.54 6.48
C GLN A 131 -13.44 -1.80 6.31
N ALA A 132 -12.14 -1.62 6.08
CA ALA A 132 -11.21 -2.74 5.95
C ALA A 132 -11.10 -3.55 7.25
N LEU A 133 -11.00 -2.89 8.41
CA LEU A 133 -10.95 -3.54 9.72
C LEU A 133 -12.27 -4.22 10.09
N ALA A 134 -13.42 -3.65 9.71
CA ALA A 134 -14.73 -4.30 9.89
C ALA A 134 -14.80 -5.62 9.13
N ILE A 135 -14.24 -5.67 7.91
CA ILE A 135 -14.19 -6.89 7.09
C ILE A 135 -13.24 -7.94 7.71
N TYR A 136 -12.07 -7.53 8.21
CA TYR A 136 -11.04 -8.44 8.75
C TYR A 136 -11.15 -8.66 10.27
N GLY A 137 -11.71 -7.71 11.02
CA GLY A 137 -11.83 -7.77 12.48
C GLY A 137 -13.02 -8.58 12.96
N ALA A 138 -14.01 -8.84 12.13
CA ALA A 138 -15.18 -9.66 12.45
C ALA A 138 -14.84 -11.13 12.82
N GLY A 139 -13.60 -11.58 12.53
CA GLY A 139 -13.12 -12.92 12.90
C GLY A 139 -12.78 -13.13 14.38
N LYS A 140 -12.71 -12.08 15.22
CA LYS A 140 -12.30 -12.22 16.64
C LYS A 140 -13.35 -11.80 17.67
N GLY A 141 -14.51 -11.35 17.26
CA GLY A 141 -15.55 -10.81 18.15
C GLY A 141 -16.93 -11.42 17.93
N GLY A 142 -17.11 -12.73 18.06
CA GLY A 142 -18.39 -13.38 18.42
C GLY A 142 -19.63 -13.15 17.56
N LYS A 143 -19.54 -12.49 16.40
CA LYS A 143 -20.65 -12.34 15.46
C LYS A 143 -20.45 -13.22 14.24
N SER A 144 -21.50 -13.97 13.90
CA SER A 144 -21.53 -15.03 12.88
C SER A 144 -20.84 -14.63 11.55
N PRO A 145 -19.84 -15.39 11.09
CA PRO A 145 -19.19 -15.16 9.79
C PRO A 145 -20.15 -15.30 8.58
N VAL A 146 -21.31 -15.89 8.79
CA VAL A 146 -22.33 -16.10 7.75
C VAL A 146 -23.01 -14.79 7.33
N LYS A 147 -23.19 -13.82 8.23
CA LYS A 147 -23.77 -12.51 7.89
C LYS A 147 -22.83 -11.67 7.03
N ASP A 148 -21.52 -11.70 7.35
CA ASP A 148 -20.53 -10.93 6.62
C ASP A 148 -20.33 -11.47 5.21
N LYS A 149 -20.38 -12.80 5.04
CA LYS A 149 -20.29 -13.44 3.73
C LYS A 149 -21.49 -13.06 2.83
N GLN A 150 -22.69 -13.01 3.37
CA GLN A 150 -23.90 -12.62 2.62
C GLN A 150 -23.84 -11.14 2.22
N MET A 151 -23.42 -10.27 3.12
CA MET A 151 -23.20 -8.85 2.82
C MET A 151 -22.18 -8.66 1.70
N LEU A 152 -21.06 -9.38 1.74
CA LEU A 152 -20.02 -9.35 0.69
C LEU A 152 -20.57 -9.85 -0.65
N VAL A 153 -21.38 -10.91 -0.64
CA VAL A 153 -22.03 -11.43 -1.85
C VAL A 153 -23.01 -10.41 -2.44
N ASP A 154 -23.79 -9.73 -1.59
CA ASP A 154 -24.75 -8.73 -2.04
C ASP A 154 -24.05 -7.44 -2.53
N GLU A 155 -22.92 -7.09 -1.93
CA GLU A 155 -22.09 -5.97 -2.36
C GLU A 155 -21.40 -6.27 -3.70
N LEU A 156 -20.88 -7.49 -3.86
CA LEU A 156 -20.35 -7.97 -5.14
C LEU A 156 -21.41 -7.96 -6.23
N ARG A 157 -22.61 -8.45 -5.96
CA ARG A 157 -23.72 -8.41 -6.93
C ARG A 157 -24.06 -6.99 -7.36
N ARG A 158 -24.11 -6.06 -6.40
CA ARG A 158 -24.36 -4.63 -6.70
C ARG A 158 -23.24 -4.05 -7.55
N ALA A 159 -21.99 -4.35 -7.24
CA ALA A 159 -20.84 -3.89 -8.01
C ALA A 159 -20.85 -4.45 -9.45
N VAL A 160 -21.15 -5.74 -9.61
CA VAL A 160 -21.28 -6.37 -10.93
C VAL A 160 -22.44 -5.74 -11.73
N THR A 161 -23.59 -5.50 -11.11
CA THR A 161 -24.72 -4.84 -11.77
C THR A 161 -24.33 -3.42 -12.20
N ALA A 162 -23.73 -2.64 -11.32
CA ALA A 162 -23.28 -1.29 -11.64
C ALA A 162 -22.25 -1.28 -12.79
N ALA A 163 -21.32 -2.23 -12.81
CA ALA A 163 -20.37 -2.37 -13.92
C ALA A 163 -21.05 -2.74 -15.23
N LYS A 164 -22.05 -3.65 -15.20
CA LYS A 164 -22.85 -4.00 -16.40
C LYS A 164 -23.65 -2.81 -16.93
N ASP A 165 -24.29 -2.06 -16.02
CA ASP A 165 -25.06 -0.86 -16.39
C ASP A 165 -24.13 0.24 -16.95
N PHE A 166 -22.96 0.42 -16.37
CA PHE A 166 -21.95 1.36 -16.85
C PHE A 166 -21.49 1.01 -18.28
N CYS A 167 -21.21 -0.26 -18.55
CA CYS A 167 -20.81 -0.75 -19.86
C CYS A 167 -21.95 -0.64 -20.88
N ALA A 168 -23.17 -1.03 -20.49
CA ALA A 168 -24.36 -0.94 -21.34
C ALA A 168 -24.68 0.50 -21.75
N GLY A 169 -24.55 1.46 -20.82
CA GLY A 169 -24.72 2.90 -21.08
C GLY A 169 -23.71 3.46 -22.11
N ARG A 170 -22.62 2.73 -22.39
CA ARG A 170 -21.59 3.05 -23.39
C ARG A 170 -21.64 2.16 -24.63
N GLY A 171 -22.71 1.36 -24.76
CA GLY A 171 -22.91 0.48 -25.91
C GLY A 171 -22.13 -0.85 -25.83
N VAL A 172 -21.55 -1.17 -24.69
CA VAL A 172 -20.82 -2.44 -24.47
C VAL A 172 -21.73 -3.43 -23.72
N ALA A 173 -22.15 -4.50 -24.41
CA ALA A 173 -22.97 -5.57 -23.84
C ALA A 173 -22.09 -6.68 -23.26
N LEU A 174 -21.81 -6.67 -21.98
CA LEU A 174 -20.95 -7.68 -21.32
C LEU A 174 -21.53 -9.09 -21.44
N ASP A 175 -22.87 -9.24 -21.37
CA ASP A 175 -23.52 -10.54 -21.51
C ASP A 175 -23.28 -11.17 -22.89
N ALA A 176 -23.14 -10.34 -23.94
CA ALA A 176 -22.79 -10.81 -25.26
C ALA A 176 -21.33 -11.32 -25.35
N ILE A 177 -20.43 -10.79 -24.53
CA ILE A 177 -19.06 -11.28 -24.41
C ILE A 177 -19.03 -12.59 -23.61
N GLU A 178 -19.76 -12.65 -22.50
CA GLU A 178 -19.86 -13.85 -21.66
C GLU A 178 -20.49 -15.07 -22.39
N SER A 179 -21.34 -14.83 -23.40
CA SER A 179 -22.00 -15.90 -24.17
C SER A 179 -21.08 -16.61 -25.18
N VAL A 180 -19.90 -16.07 -25.43
CA VAL A 180 -18.95 -16.63 -26.41
C VAL A 180 -17.94 -17.55 -25.70
N PRO A 181 -17.53 -18.70 -26.30
CA PRO A 181 -16.56 -19.57 -25.70
C PRO A 181 -15.25 -18.85 -25.33
N ALA A 182 -14.83 -18.99 -24.07
CA ALA A 182 -13.62 -18.38 -23.57
C ALA A 182 -12.40 -18.81 -24.41
N GLY A 183 -11.55 -17.83 -24.81
CA GLY A 183 -10.37 -18.06 -25.62
C GLY A 183 -10.61 -18.17 -27.13
N SER A 184 -11.87 -18.03 -27.61
CA SER A 184 -12.15 -17.94 -29.03
C SER A 184 -11.66 -16.59 -29.61
N PHE A 185 -11.38 -16.56 -30.92
CA PHE A 185 -11.00 -15.33 -31.60
C PHE A 185 -12.12 -14.27 -31.53
N ASP A 186 -13.38 -14.70 -31.61
CA ASP A 186 -14.55 -13.84 -31.47
C ASP A 186 -14.65 -13.21 -30.06
N ALA A 187 -14.34 -13.97 -29.00
CA ALA A 187 -14.26 -13.43 -27.64
C ALA A 187 -13.16 -12.38 -27.50
N LEU A 188 -11.98 -12.64 -28.03
CA LEU A 188 -10.85 -11.69 -27.99
C LEU A 188 -11.18 -10.39 -28.74
N GLN A 189 -11.81 -10.49 -29.91
CA GLN A 189 -12.21 -9.34 -30.70
C GLN A 189 -13.26 -8.48 -29.98
N ARG A 190 -14.30 -9.10 -29.40
CA ARG A 190 -15.31 -8.39 -28.63
C ARG A 190 -14.74 -7.73 -27.36
N ILE A 191 -13.79 -8.38 -26.71
CA ILE A 191 -13.08 -7.78 -25.57
C ILE A 191 -12.27 -6.57 -26.03
N GLN A 192 -11.56 -6.66 -27.15
CA GLN A 192 -10.78 -5.54 -27.69
C GLN A 192 -11.68 -4.36 -28.05
N ASP A 193 -12.79 -4.60 -28.75
CA ASP A 193 -13.76 -3.58 -29.13
C ASP A 193 -14.36 -2.90 -27.86
N ALA A 194 -14.67 -3.68 -26.83
CA ALA A 194 -15.16 -3.17 -25.55
C ALA A 194 -14.10 -2.31 -24.83
N VAL A 195 -12.85 -2.75 -24.82
CA VAL A 195 -11.72 -2.01 -24.23
C VAL A 195 -11.54 -0.67 -24.96
N ASP A 196 -11.58 -0.66 -26.28
CA ASP A 196 -11.41 0.57 -27.08
C ASP A 196 -12.51 1.60 -26.77
N VAL A 197 -13.75 1.15 -26.59
CA VAL A 197 -14.87 2.02 -26.20
C VAL A 197 -14.73 2.56 -24.78
N LEU A 198 -14.28 1.74 -23.83
CA LEU A 198 -14.23 2.10 -22.41
C LEU A 198 -12.99 2.93 -22.04
N ILE A 199 -11.88 2.77 -22.77
CA ILE A 199 -10.60 3.41 -22.46
C ILE A 199 -10.37 4.70 -23.27
N ALA A 200 -11.06 4.90 -24.40
CA ALA A 200 -10.78 5.96 -25.34
C ALA A 200 -10.78 7.40 -24.78
N PRO A 201 -11.67 7.85 -23.88
CA PRO A 201 -11.55 9.16 -23.25
C PRO A 201 -10.87 9.07 -21.87
N GLU A 202 -9.85 9.90 -21.65
CA GLU A 202 -9.09 9.96 -20.37
C GLU A 202 -9.97 10.27 -19.16
N ALA A 203 -11.05 11.01 -19.34
CA ALA A 203 -12.05 11.28 -18.29
C ALA A 203 -12.79 10.01 -17.85
N GLN A 204 -13.05 9.07 -18.75
CA GLN A 204 -13.79 7.82 -18.45
C GLN A 204 -12.94 6.79 -17.69
N ARG A 205 -11.59 6.82 -17.85
CA ARG A 205 -10.68 5.96 -17.08
C ARG A 205 -10.71 6.22 -15.59
N ARG A 206 -11.15 7.40 -15.15
CA ARG A 206 -11.23 7.77 -13.74
C ARG A 206 -12.54 7.38 -13.08
N GLU A 207 -13.58 7.11 -13.85
CA GLU A 207 -14.88 6.66 -13.36
C GLU A 207 -14.98 5.13 -13.24
N PHE A 208 -14.16 4.37 -13.97
CA PHE A 208 -14.07 2.92 -13.90
C PHE A 208 -13.07 2.49 -12.82
#